data_196a049272cb55944cc71733e993bd17
#
_entry.id   196a049272cb55944cc71733e993bd17
#
_cell.length_a   1.000
_cell.length_b   1.000
_cell.length_c   1.000
_cell.angle_alpha   90.00
_cell.angle_beta   90.00
_cell.angle_gamma   90.00
#
_symmetry.space_group_name_H-M   'P 1'
#
loop_
_entity.id
_entity.type
_entity.pdbx_description
1 polymer ?
#
loop_
_entity_poly.entity_id
_entity_poly.type
_entity_poly.pdbx_seq_one_letter_code
_entity_poly.pdbx_strand_id
1 'polypeptide(L)'
;ALLHHVPDIINVPRAGIVHRLDKDTTGLMVVAKTIQAQTQLVTQLQSRSVSRIYECIVIGVVTAGGKINAPIGRHGQQRQRMAVMEGGKQAVSHYRVLERFRSHTHVRVKLETGRTHQIRVHMAHINYPLVGDPAYGGRFRIPPAASVTMVESLKNFPRQALHARFLELDHPTTGKRMSWESPLPDDFVWLLSLLKQDREAFIG
;
A
#
# COMPACT_ATOMS: atom_id res chain seq x y z
N ALA A 1 -18.97 7.33 -7.71
CA ALA A 1 -18.76 5.95 -8.21
C ALA A 1 -19.61 4.94 -7.42
N LEU A 2 -19.45 4.75 -6.08
CA LEU A 2 -20.18 3.73 -5.31
C LEU A 2 -21.70 3.87 -5.41
N LEU A 3 -22.25 5.06 -5.24
CA LEU A 3 -23.69 5.34 -5.35
C LEU A 3 -24.26 5.06 -6.75
N HIS A 4 -23.42 5.12 -7.77
CA HIS A 4 -23.84 4.76 -9.14
C HIS A 4 -23.98 3.25 -9.33
N HIS A 5 -23.04 2.46 -8.73
CA HIS A 5 -23.07 1.00 -8.85
C HIS A 5 -24.07 0.33 -7.89
N VAL A 6 -24.32 0.94 -6.73
CA VAL A 6 -25.21 0.42 -5.69
C VAL A 6 -25.99 1.60 -5.11
N PRO A 7 -27.11 2.02 -5.74
CA PRO A 7 -27.89 3.19 -5.31
C PRO A 7 -28.36 3.11 -3.84
N ASP A 8 -28.78 1.96 -3.38
CA ASP A 8 -29.31 1.74 -2.02
C ASP A 8 -28.27 1.94 -0.91
N ILE A 9 -26.98 1.99 -1.27
CA ILE A 9 -25.89 2.23 -0.32
C ILE A 9 -25.95 3.62 0.32
N ILE A 10 -26.77 4.53 -0.24
CA ILE A 10 -27.00 5.87 0.32
C ILE A 10 -27.54 5.82 1.76
N ASN A 11 -28.27 4.77 2.09
CA ASN A 11 -28.85 4.54 3.42
C ASN A 11 -27.83 3.95 4.42
N VAL A 12 -26.61 3.61 3.98
CA VAL A 12 -25.54 3.10 4.83
C VAL A 12 -24.59 4.24 5.18
N PRO A 13 -24.26 4.46 6.47
CA PRO A 13 -23.35 5.53 6.88
C PRO A 13 -22.05 5.52 6.06
N ARG A 14 -21.64 6.71 5.57
CA ARG A 14 -20.46 6.89 4.71
C ARG A 14 -20.48 6.03 3.43
N ALA A 15 -21.68 5.78 2.88
CA ALA A 15 -21.86 4.88 1.74
C ALA A 15 -21.16 3.52 1.93
N GLY A 16 -21.26 2.93 3.13
CA GLY A 16 -20.71 1.62 3.44
C GLY A 16 -19.18 1.52 3.54
N ILE A 17 -18.47 2.64 3.46
CA ILE A 17 -17.00 2.66 3.52
C ILE A 17 -16.54 2.34 4.95
N VAL A 18 -15.88 1.20 5.14
CA VAL A 18 -15.35 0.70 6.42
C VAL A 18 -13.83 0.89 6.56
N HIS A 19 -13.11 0.99 5.44
CA HIS A 19 -11.69 1.33 5.38
C HIS A 19 -11.42 2.17 4.12
N ARG A 20 -10.18 2.50 3.88
CA ARG A 20 -9.80 3.35 2.75
C ARG A 20 -8.53 2.86 2.06
N LEU A 21 -8.42 3.20 0.79
CA LEU A 21 -7.16 3.29 0.06
C LEU A 21 -6.72 4.75 -0.01
N ASP A 22 -5.43 5.01 -0.08
CA ASP A 22 -4.92 6.36 -0.36
C ASP A 22 -5.25 6.74 -1.81
N LYS A 23 -5.35 8.04 -2.09
CA LYS A 23 -5.46 8.53 -3.46
C LYS A 23 -4.34 7.90 -4.31
N ASP A 24 -4.69 7.43 -5.50
CA ASP A 24 -3.79 6.80 -6.47
C ASP A 24 -3.21 5.43 -6.04
N THR A 25 -3.67 4.85 -4.92
CA THR A 25 -3.43 3.44 -4.59
C THR A 25 -4.48 2.57 -5.27
N THR A 26 -4.04 1.58 -6.03
CA THR A 26 -4.89 0.64 -6.76
C THR A 26 -5.20 -0.61 -5.93
N GLY A 27 -6.14 -1.44 -6.41
CA GLY A 27 -6.44 -2.76 -5.85
C GLY A 27 -7.73 -2.82 -5.04
N LEU A 28 -7.78 -3.77 -4.11
CA LEU A 28 -8.99 -4.22 -3.43
C LEU A 28 -9.40 -3.30 -2.28
N MET A 29 -10.70 -2.99 -2.25
CA MET A 29 -11.37 -2.32 -1.15
C MET A 29 -12.74 -2.98 -0.90
N VAL A 30 -13.08 -3.26 0.37
CA VAL A 30 -14.40 -3.77 0.74
C VAL A 30 -15.32 -2.62 1.13
N VAL A 31 -16.58 -2.72 0.69
CA VAL A 31 -17.66 -1.78 0.99
C VAL A 31 -18.88 -2.56 1.46
N ALA A 32 -19.48 -2.13 2.56
CA ALA A 32 -20.70 -2.73 3.09
C ALA A 32 -21.93 -2.24 2.31
N LYS A 33 -22.83 -3.15 1.91
CA LYS A 33 -24.09 -2.80 1.26
C LYS A 33 -25.25 -2.59 2.23
N THR A 34 -25.11 -3.01 3.48
CA THR A 34 -26.13 -2.86 4.54
C THR A 34 -25.48 -2.39 5.83
N ILE A 35 -26.29 -1.84 6.75
CA ILE A 35 -25.81 -1.41 8.08
C ILE A 35 -25.27 -2.59 8.88
N GLN A 36 -25.93 -3.76 8.83
CA GLN A 36 -25.49 -4.97 9.49
C GLN A 36 -24.12 -5.41 8.98
N ALA A 37 -23.94 -5.44 7.66
CA ALA A 37 -22.64 -5.76 7.03
C ALA A 37 -21.57 -4.76 7.45
N GLN A 38 -21.90 -3.47 7.53
CA GLN A 38 -20.95 -2.44 7.97
C GLN A 38 -20.49 -2.69 9.40
N THR A 39 -21.42 -2.96 10.33
CA THR A 39 -21.10 -3.25 11.72
C THR A 39 -20.18 -4.46 11.85
N GLN A 40 -20.50 -5.55 11.16
CA GLN A 40 -19.68 -6.77 11.18
C GLN A 40 -18.27 -6.53 10.60
N LEU A 41 -18.16 -5.84 9.47
CA LEU A 41 -16.87 -5.53 8.85
C LEU A 41 -16.02 -4.59 9.73
N VAL A 42 -16.64 -3.62 10.40
CA VAL A 42 -15.94 -2.75 11.36
C VAL A 42 -15.42 -3.56 12.55
N THR A 43 -16.21 -4.49 13.09
CA THR A 43 -15.79 -5.39 14.16
C THR A 43 -14.59 -6.24 13.74
N GLN A 44 -14.62 -6.83 12.54
CA GLN A 44 -13.51 -7.61 12.00
C GLN A 44 -12.24 -6.77 11.80
N LEU A 45 -12.39 -5.52 11.34
CA LEU A 45 -11.24 -4.61 11.21
C LEU A 45 -10.64 -4.21 12.56
N GLN A 46 -11.47 -4.03 13.59
CA GLN A 46 -11.04 -3.72 14.96
C GLN A 46 -10.37 -4.91 15.63
N SER A 47 -10.89 -6.12 15.46
CA SER A 47 -10.29 -7.37 15.94
C SER A 47 -9.08 -7.84 15.12
N ARG A 48 -8.75 -7.13 14.03
CA ARG A 48 -7.64 -7.45 13.13
C ARG A 48 -7.77 -8.80 12.43
N SER A 49 -8.98 -9.33 12.29
CA SER A 49 -9.24 -10.60 11.60
C SER A 49 -9.26 -10.46 10.07
N VAL A 50 -9.36 -9.22 9.54
CA VAL A 50 -9.26 -8.94 8.10
C VAL A 50 -7.81 -8.97 7.66
N SER A 51 -7.46 -9.88 6.74
CA SER A 51 -6.14 -9.90 6.13
C SER A 51 -6.08 -8.93 4.95
N ARG A 52 -5.14 -7.99 5.00
CA ARG A 52 -4.91 -6.98 3.96
C ARG A 52 -3.45 -7.03 3.56
N ILE A 53 -3.19 -7.46 2.32
CA ILE A 53 -1.84 -7.59 1.79
C ILE A 53 -1.68 -6.65 0.61
N TYR A 54 -0.58 -5.93 0.62
CA TYR A 54 -0.20 -4.97 -0.41
C TYR A 54 1.12 -5.40 -1.03
N GLU A 55 1.33 -4.99 -2.27
CA GLU A 55 2.62 -5.04 -2.91
C GLU A 55 3.08 -3.62 -3.26
N CYS A 56 4.36 -3.35 -3.07
CA CYS A 56 4.95 -2.05 -3.37
C CYS A 56 6.37 -2.21 -3.90
N ILE A 57 6.81 -1.20 -4.66
CA ILE A 57 8.21 -1.09 -5.10
C ILE A 57 8.84 0.05 -4.32
N VAL A 58 9.91 -0.26 -3.61
CA VAL A 58 10.64 0.69 -2.77
C VAL A 58 12.00 1.03 -3.35
N ILE A 59 12.47 2.24 -3.05
CA ILE A 59 13.82 2.70 -3.37
C ILE A 59 14.79 2.11 -2.36
N GLY A 60 15.86 1.49 -2.85
CA GLY A 60 16.86 0.83 -2.03
C GLY A 60 16.73 -0.69 -2.01
N VAL A 61 17.81 -1.36 -1.63
CA VAL A 61 17.90 -2.83 -1.56
C VAL A 61 17.63 -3.29 -0.14
N VAL A 62 16.41 -3.78 0.09
CA VAL A 62 15.98 -4.32 1.39
C VAL A 62 16.65 -5.66 1.63
N THR A 63 17.43 -5.78 2.70
CA THR A 63 18.23 -6.98 3.00
C THR A 63 17.40 -8.14 3.54
N ALA A 64 16.39 -7.86 4.37
CA ALA A 64 15.54 -8.87 4.99
C ALA A 64 14.11 -8.36 5.18
N GLY A 65 13.16 -9.27 5.31
CA GLY A 65 11.82 -8.94 5.79
C GLY A 65 11.83 -8.56 7.28
N GLY A 66 10.73 -7.93 7.73
CA GLY A 66 10.65 -7.48 9.11
C GLY A 66 9.27 -7.01 9.53
N LYS A 67 9.22 -6.48 10.74
CA LYS A 67 8.05 -5.85 11.36
C LYS A 67 8.38 -4.40 11.70
N ILE A 68 7.52 -3.49 11.29
CA ILE A 68 7.57 -2.08 11.69
C ILE A 68 6.43 -1.87 12.69
N ASN A 69 6.80 -1.59 13.94
CA ASN A 69 5.86 -1.24 15.00
C ASN A 69 6.18 0.18 15.46
N ALA A 70 5.60 1.16 14.78
CA ALA A 70 5.90 2.56 14.98
C ALA A 70 4.62 3.40 14.92
N PRO A 71 4.28 4.17 15.97
CA PRO A 71 3.03 4.90 16.04
C PRO A 71 3.00 6.04 15.01
N ILE A 72 1.82 6.25 14.38
CA ILE A 72 1.62 7.24 13.33
C ILE A 72 0.68 8.35 13.81
N GLY A 73 1.11 9.59 13.62
CA GLY A 73 0.32 10.79 13.85
C GLY A 73 0.42 11.79 12.70
N ARG A 74 -0.27 12.93 12.82
CA ARG A 74 -0.15 14.02 11.84
C ARG A 74 1.23 14.69 11.97
N HIS A 75 1.87 14.96 10.83
CA HIS A 75 3.14 15.70 10.82
C HIS A 75 2.96 17.10 11.41
N GLY A 76 3.82 17.50 12.34
CA GLY A 76 3.67 18.75 13.11
C GLY A 76 3.56 20.01 12.25
N GLN A 77 4.34 20.11 11.17
CA GLN A 77 4.37 21.29 10.30
C GLN A 77 3.57 21.10 9.00
N GLN A 78 3.54 19.91 8.44
CA GLN A 78 2.90 19.60 7.15
C GLN A 78 1.60 18.83 7.38
N ARG A 79 0.50 19.53 7.69
CA ARG A 79 -0.79 18.92 8.10
C ARG A 79 -1.38 17.89 7.13
N GLN A 80 -0.98 17.90 5.87
CA GLN A 80 -1.41 16.91 4.86
C GLN A 80 -0.61 15.60 4.94
N ARG A 81 0.50 15.57 5.67
CA ARG A 81 1.36 14.40 5.86
C ARG A 81 1.13 13.73 7.21
N MET A 82 1.42 12.44 7.23
CA MET A 82 1.53 11.65 8.44
C MET A 82 3.01 11.40 8.73
N ALA A 83 3.34 11.11 9.99
CA ALA A 83 4.71 10.79 10.39
C ALA A 83 4.70 9.74 11.50
N VAL A 84 5.78 8.99 11.62
CA VAL A 84 6.06 8.25 12.86
C VAL A 84 6.39 9.27 13.92
N MET A 85 5.65 9.22 15.03
CA MET A 85 5.84 10.16 16.14
C MET A 85 5.37 9.58 17.46
N GLU A 86 6.00 9.97 18.52
CA GLU A 86 5.57 9.69 19.89
C GLU A 86 4.16 10.28 20.13
N GLY A 87 3.28 9.55 20.83
CA GLY A 87 1.88 9.94 20.99
C GLY A 87 0.99 9.69 19.77
N GLY A 88 1.52 9.19 18.67
CA GLY A 88 0.76 8.74 17.51
C GLY A 88 -0.11 7.51 17.80
N LYS A 89 -1.02 7.17 16.90
CA LYS A 89 -1.85 5.95 17.00
C LYS A 89 -1.00 4.74 16.65
N GLN A 90 -1.08 3.67 17.46
CA GLN A 90 -0.40 2.41 17.21
C GLN A 90 -0.57 1.97 15.75
N ALA A 91 0.55 1.64 15.11
CA ALA A 91 0.57 1.18 13.73
C ALA A 91 1.60 0.05 13.58
N VAL A 92 1.17 -1.05 12.94
CA VAL A 92 2.00 -2.24 12.76
C VAL A 92 1.87 -2.75 11.33
N SER A 93 3.01 -2.90 10.65
CA SER A 93 3.15 -3.45 9.30
C SER A 93 4.20 -4.55 9.30
N HIS A 94 3.89 -5.69 8.67
CA HIS A 94 4.87 -6.75 8.39
C HIS A 94 5.25 -6.69 6.93
N TYR A 95 6.53 -6.76 6.62
CA TYR A 95 7.00 -6.75 5.25
C TYR A 95 7.95 -7.92 4.97
N ARG A 96 7.91 -8.39 3.73
CA ARG A 96 8.84 -9.40 3.22
C ARG A 96 9.27 -9.04 1.81
N VAL A 97 10.52 -9.33 1.51
CA VAL A 97 11.09 -9.15 0.18
C VAL A 97 10.51 -10.19 -0.76
N LEU A 98 10.02 -9.75 -1.91
CA LEU A 98 9.62 -10.63 -3.01
C LEU A 98 10.76 -10.76 -4.04
N GLU A 99 11.33 -9.62 -4.46
CA GLU A 99 12.42 -9.59 -5.43
C GLU A 99 13.34 -8.38 -5.19
N ARG A 100 14.64 -8.56 -5.37
CA ARG A 100 15.64 -7.48 -5.29
C ARG A 100 16.15 -7.14 -6.67
N PHE A 101 16.30 -5.83 -6.89
CA PHE A 101 16.94 -5.26 -8.07
C PHE A 101 18.19 -4.50 -7.65
N ARG A 102 18.93 -3.91 -8.58
CA ARG A 102 20.18 -3.18 -8.29
C ARG A 102 20.01 -2.04 -7.27
N SER A 103 18.91 -1.28 -7.37
CA SER A 103 18.66 -0.08 -6.55
C SER A 103 17.25 -0.04 -5.94
N HIS A 104 16.44 -1.06 -6.16
CA HIS A 104 15.04 -1.12 -5.75
C HIS A 104 14.69 -2.51 -5.22
N THR A 105 13.56 -2.61 -4.54
CA THR A 105 13.04 -3.88 -4.02
C THR A 105 11.54 -3.96 -4.22
N HIS A 106 11.05 -5.10 -4.73
CA HIS A 106 9.65 -5.47 -4.69
C HIS A 106 9.34 -6.09 -3.33
N VAL A 107 8.38 -5.51 -2.61
CA VAL A 107 8.07 -5.85 -1.22
C VAL A 107 6.59 -6.14 -1.08
N ARG A 108 6.26 -7.19 -0.34
CA ARG A 108 4.90 -7.49 0.13
C ARG A 108 4.73 -6.99 1.56
N VAL A 109 3.63 -6.29 1.82
CA VAL A 109 3.32 -5.73 3.14
C VAL A 109 1.96 -6.24 3.63
N LYS A 110 1.93 -6.87 4.81
CA LYS A 110 0.71 -7.25 5.52
C LYS A 110 0.43 -6.26 6.64
N LEU A 111 -0.79 -5.76 6.71
CA LEU A 111 -1.22 -4.79 7.72
C LEU A 111 -1.92 -5.45 8.89
N GLU A 112 -1.49 -5.18 10.12
CA GLU A 112 -2.29 -5.41 11.33
C GLU A 112 -3.23 -4.23 11.61
N THR A 113 -2.79 -3.02 11.37
CA THR A 113 -3.53 -1.77 11.54
C THR A 113 -3.71 -1.07 10.20
N GLY A 114 -4.61 -0.09 10.11
CA GLY A 114 -4.85 0.67 8.88
C GLY A 114 -4.88 2.18 9.15
N ARG A 115 -3.74 2.78 9.44
CA ARG A 115 -3.63 4.24 9.61
C ARG A 115 -3.46 4.92 8.26
N THR A 116 -3.82 6.19 8.19
CA THR A 116 -3.64 7.00 6.98
C THR A 116 -2.18 6.95 6.52
N HIS A 117 -1.94 6.63 5.25
CA HIS A 117 -0.64 6.52 4.61
C HIS A 117 0.32 5.51 5.29
N GLN A 118 -0.19 4.53 6.06
CA GLN A 118 0.63 3.70 6.95
C GLN A 118 1.82 3.04 6.25
N ILE A 119 1.61 2.34 5.12
CA ILE A 119 2.69 1.66 4.40
C ILE A 119 3.72 2.67 3.93
N ARG A 120 3.28 3.77 3.34
CA ARG A 120 4.13 4.83 2.81
C ARG A 120 5.01 5.45 3.88
N VAL A 121 4.42 5.79 5.04
CA VAL A 121 5.12 6.34 6.20
C VAL A 121 6.08 5.33 6.81
N HIS A 122 5.64 4.08 7.01
CA HIS A 122 6.47 3.04 7.60
C HIS A 122 7.68 2.70 6.73
N MET A 123 7.49 2.54 5.43
CA MET A 123 8.61 2.24 4.53
C MET A 123 9.58 3.41 4.42
N ALA A 124 9.09 4.65 4.38
CA ALA A 124 9.94 5.84 4.43
C ALA A 124 10.69 5.96 5.77
N HIS A 125 10.06 5.62 6.90
CA HIS A 125 10.66 5.63 8.23
C HIS A 125 11.87 4.70 8.34
N ILE A 126 11.82 3.55 7.68
CA ILE A 126 12.95 2.61 7.64
C ILE A 126 13.90 2.86 6.44
N ASN A 127 13.85 4.05 5.84
CA ASN A 127 14.67 4.51 4.72
C ASN A 127 14.47 3.76 3.38
N TYR A 128 13.32 3.14 3.18
CA TYR A 128 12.92 2.51 1.92
C TYR A 128 11.61 3.13 1.38
N PRO A 129 11.59 4.42 1.00
CA PRO A 129 10.37 5.05 0.51
C PRO A 129 9.90 4.40 -0.80
N LEU A 130 8.60 4.54 -1.09
CA LEU A 130 8.02 3.97 -2.31
C LEU A 130 8.42 4.79 -3.55
N VAL A 131 8.64 4.10 -4.66
CA VAL A 131 8.81 4.71 -5.97
C VAL A 131 7.55 5.53 -6.31
N GLY A 132 7.75 6.72 -6.89
CA GLY A 132 6.67 7.60 -7.34
C GLY A 132 5.84 8.23 -6.22
N ASP A 133 6.21 8.06 -4.94
CA ASP A 133 5.47 8.66 -3.84
C ASP A 133 5.72 10.18 -3.75
N PRO A 134 4.71 11.03 -4.04
CA PRO A 134 4.91 12.48 -4.06
C PRO A 134 5.06 13.09 -2.67
N ALA A 135 4.63 12.37 -1.62
CA ALA A 135 4.67 12.88 -0.25
C ALA A 135 5.85 12.37 0.56
N TYR A 136 6.24 11.10 0.37
CA TYR A 136 7.22 10.41 1.21
C TYR A 136 8.43 9.90 0.43
N GLY A 137 8.44 9.97 -0.92
CA GLY A 137 9.51 9.47 -1.78
C GLY A 137 10.86 10.19 -1.62
N GLY A 138 10.86 11.35 -0.98
CA GLY A 138 12.05 12.15 -0.79
C GLY A 138 12.58 12.76 -2.09
N ARG A 139 13.87 13.13 -2.10
CA ARG A 139 14.52 13.63 -3.30
C ARG A 139 14.83 12.48 -4.26
N PHE A 140 14.46 12.61 -5.53
CA PHE A 140 14.80 11.64 -6.56
C PHE A 140 16.33 11.46 -6.64
N ARG A 141 16.78 10.21 -6.64
CA ARG A 141 18.19 9.84 -6.81
C ARG A 141 18.31 8.95 -8.03
N ILE A 142 19.22 9.31 -8.92
CA ILE A 142 19.51 8.51 -10.13
C ILE A 142 20.26 7.24 -9.66
N PRO A 143 19.77 6.04 -10.02
CA PRO A 143 20.52 4.82 -9.76
C PRO A 143 21.86 4.82 -10.51
N PRO A 144 22.95 4.33 -9.90
CA PRO A 144 24.25 4.25 -10.57
C PRO A 144 24.14 3.50 -11.91
N ALA A 145 24.76 4.03 -12.97
CA ALA A 145 24.76 3.44 -14.33
C ALA A 145 23.37 3.10 -14.89
N ALA A 146 22.32 3.82 -14.47
CA ALA A 146 20.98 3.63 -15.01
C ALA A 146 20.89 4.17 -16.44
N SER A 147 20.18 3.47 -17.31
CA SER A 147 19.86 3.96 -18.66
C SER A 147 18.98 5.22 -18.61
N VAL A 148 19.00 6.02 -19.66
CA VAL A 148 18.12 7.19 -19.78
C VAL A 148 16.66 6.79 -19.62
N THR A 149 16.23 5.71 -20.27
CA THR A 149 14.87 5.16 -20.15
C THR A 149 14.50 4.82 -18.72
N MET A 150 15.41 4.20 -17.98
CA MET A 150 15.21 3.87 -16.57
C MET A 150 15.02 5.13 -15.71
N VAL A 151 15.87 6.14 -15.90
CA VAL A 151 15.82 7.39 -15.16
C VAL A 151 14.50 8.13 -15.43
N GLU A 152 14.12 8.28 -16.69
CA GLU A 152 12.87 8.93 -17.09
C GLU A 152 11.64 8.21 -16.54
N SER A 153 11.64 6.89 -16.60
CA SER A 153 10.54 6.04 -16.11
C SER A 153 10.35 6.14 -14.62
N LEU A 154 11.41 6.08 -13.85
CA LEU A 154 11.36 6.25 -12.40
C LEU A 154 10.95 7.67 -11.99
N LYS A 155 11.47 8.68 -12.69
CA LYS A 155 11.16 10.09 -12.43
C LYS A 155 9.71 10.44 -12.73
N ASN A 156 9.16 9.86 -13.79
CA ASN A 156 7.81 10.14 -14.28
C ASN A 156 6.78 9.10 -13.83
N PHE A 157 7.13 8.17 -12.94
CA PHE A 157 6.16 7.21 -12.43
C PHE A 157 5.00 7.96 -11.73
N PRO A 158 3.73 7.79 -12.18
CA PRO A 158 2.68 8.79 -11.95
C PRO A 158 2.10 8.81 -10.54
N ARG A 159 2.43 7.81 -9.71
CA ARG A 159 1.82 7.61 -8.39
C ARG A 159 2.75 6.80 -7.48
N GLN A 160 2.41 6.66 -6.21
CA GLN A 160 3.12 5.68 -5.37
C GLN A 160 2.95 4.26 -5.93
N ALA A 161 4.05 3.54 -6.12
CA ALA A 161 4.05 2.15 -6.54
C ALA A 161 3.53 1.25 -5.40
N LEU A 162 2.21 1.31 -5.19
CA LEU A 162 1.48 0.61 -4.12
C LEU A 162 0.18 0.05 -4.65
N HIS A 163 -0.08 -1.23 -4.35
CA HIS A 163 -1.26 -1.95 -4.80
C HIS A 163 -1.81 -2.85 -3.68
N ALA A 164 -3.11 -2.76 -3.41
CA ALA A 164 -3.84 -3.64 -2.48
C ALA A 164 -4.10 -4.99 -3.17
N ARG A 165 -3.15 -5.90 -3.04
CA ARG A 165 -3.04 -7.15 -3.80
C ARG A 165 -4.03 -8.21 -3.36
N PHE A 166 -4.25 -8.34 -2.04
CA PHE A 166 -5.05 -9.41 -1.46
C PHE A 166 -5.87 -8.91 -0.28
N LEU A 167 -7.12 -9.34 -0.24
CA LEU A 167 -8.07 -9.08 0.84
C LEU A 167 -8.75 -10.38 1.25
N GLU A 168 -8.81 -10.64 2.55
CA GLU A 168 -9.50 -11.81 3.09
C GLU A 168 -10.23 -11.43 4.37
N LEU A 169 -11.49 -11.85 4.49
CA LEU A 169 -12.38 -11.56 5.61
C LEU A 169 -13.48 -12.62 5.73
N ASP A 170 -14.20 -12.62 6.84
CA ASP A 170 -15.39 -13.42 6.98
C ASP A 170 -16.60 -12.67 6.41
N HIS A 171 -17.38 -13.34 5.55
CA HIS A 171 -18.58 -12.73 4.96
C HIS A 171 -19.54 -12.28 6.07
N PRO A 172 -19.97 -11.01 6.10
CA PRO A 172 -20.64 -10.43 7.26
C PRO A 172 -22.01 -11.06 7.59
N THR A 173 -22.64 -11.77 6.64
CA THR A 173 -23.92 -12.44 6.86
C THR A 173 -23.75 -13.94 7.09
N THR A 174 -22.90 -14.61 6.29
CA THR A 174 -22.78 -16.07 6.31
C THR A 174 -21.67 -16.58 7.21
N GLY A 175 -20.75 -15.72 7.67
CA GLY A 175 -19.54 -16.09 8.42
C GLY A 175 -18.50 -16.87 7.61
N LYS A 176 -18.77 -17.17 6.32
CA LYS A 176 -17.82 -17.91 5.48
C LYS A 176 -16.59 -17.09 5.21
N ARG A 177 -15.40 -17.68 5.41
CA ARG A 177 -14.12 -17.06 5.05
C ARG A 177 -14.02 -16.91 3.55
N MET A 178 -13.76 -15.70 3.07
CA MET A 178 -13.66 -15.33 1.66
C MET A 178 -12.38 -14.55 1.41
N SER A 179 -11.78 -14.77 0.25
CA SER A 179 -10.58 -14.07 -0.18
C SER A 179 -10.69 -13.61 -1.62
N TRP A 180 -10.05 -12.50 -1.93
CA TRP A 180 -9.96 -11.92 -3.26
C TRP A 180 -8.52 -11.52 -3.53
N GLU A 181 -8.12 -11.63 -4.78
CA GLU A 181 -6.84 -11.20 -5.29
C GLU A 181 -7.05 -10.29 -6.51
N SER A 182 -6.33 -9.17 -6.57
CA SER A 182 -6.34 -8.25 -7.71
C SER A 182 -5.04 -8.40 -8.48
N PRO A 183 -5.04 -8.58 -9.81
CA PRO A 183 -3.81 -8.57 -10.59
C PRO A 183 -3.07 -7.23 -10.43
N LEU A 184 -1.74 -7.27 -10.54
CA LEU A 184 -0.95 -6.03 -10.54
C LEU A 184 -1.34 -5.19 -11.76
N PRO A 185 -1.50 -3.87 -11.62
CA PRO A 185 -1.85 -3.00 -12.75
C PRO A 185 -0.65 -2.84 -13.72
N ASP A 186 -0.96 -2.49 -14.96
CA ASP A 186 0.00 -2.48 -16.06
C ASP A 186 1.22 -1.59 -15.80
N ASP A 187 1.03 -0.42 -15.20
CA ASP A 187 2.11 0.49 -14.82
C ASP A 187 3.08 -0.14 -13.80
N PHE A 188 2.53 -0.93 -12.87
CA PHE A 188 3.33 -1.62 -11.86
C PHE A 188 4.09 -2.81 -12.48
N VAL A 189 3.43 -3.61 -13.33
CA VAL A 189 4.05 -4.72 -14.06
C VAL A 189 5.16 -4.22 -14.97
N TRP A 190 4.90 -3.11 -15.68
CA TRP A 190 5.90 -2.48 -16.54
C TRP A 190 7.12 -2.00 -15.74
N LEU A 191 6.91 -1.36 -14.58
CA LEU A 191 8.01 -0.93 -13.72
C LEU A 191 8.85 -2.14 -13.24
N LEU A 192 8.21 -3.24 -12.85
CA LEU A 192 8.92 -4.47 -12.47
C LEU A 192 9.77 -5.03 -13.62
N SER A 193 9.23 -5.06 -14.85
CA SER A 193 9.99 -5.55 -16.00
C SER A 193 11.18 -4.66 -16.33
N LEU A 194 11.04 -3.34 -16.23
CA LEU A 194 12.13 -2.40 -16.39
C LEU A 194 13.27 -2.61 -15.37
N LEU A 195 12.90 -2.82 -14.09
CA LEU A 195 13.87 -3.08 -13.02
C LEU A 195 14.60 -4.43 -13.22
N LYS A 196 13.92 -5.43 -13.78
CA LYS A 196 14.54 -6.72 -14.15
C LYS A 196 15.53 -6.56 -15.28
N GLN A 197 15.15 -5.88 -16.35
CA GLN A 197 16.03 -5.60 -17.50
C GLN A 197 17.28 -4.83 -17.07
N ASP A 198 17.15 -3.80 -16.21
CA ASP A 198 18.27 -3.05 -15.67
C ASP A 198 19.24 -3.94 -14.88
N ARG A 199 18.72 -4.88 -14.09
CA ARG A 199 19.54 -5.84 -13.34
C ARG A 199 20.27 -6.80 -14.27
N GLU A 200 19.59 -7.34 -15.27
CA GLU A 200 20.15 -8.29 -16.23
C GLU A 200 21.25 -7.66 -17.07
N ALA A 201 21.02 -6.44 -17.57
CA ALA A 201 22.02 -5.69 -18.33
C ALA A 201 23.28 -5.33 -17.51
N PHE A 202 23.22 -5.35 -16.19
CA PHE A 202 24.38 -5.05 -15.35
C PHE A 202 25.20 -6.29 -14.97
N ILE A 203 24.60 -7.47 -15.03
CA ILE A 203 25.25 -8.75 -14.67
C ILE A 203 25.99 -9.37 -15.86
N GLY A 204 25.58 -9.01 -17.10
CA GLY A 204 26.25 -9.44 -18.35
C GLY A 204 27.36 -8.50 -18.73
#